data_a1fc2dab91e2877995b555703e45387b
#
_entry.id   a1fc2dab91e2877995b555703e45387b
#
_cell.length_a   1.000
_cell.length_b   1.000
_cell.length_c   1.000
_cell.angle_alpha   90.00
_cell.angle_beta   90.00
_cell.angle_gamma   90.00
#
_symmetry.space_group_name_H-M   'P 1'
#
loop_
_entity.id
_entity.type
_entity.pdbx_description
1 polymer ?
#
loop_
_entity_poly.entity_id
_entity_poly.type
_entity_poly.pdbx_seq_one_letter_code
_entity_poly.pdbx_strand_id
1 'polypeptide(L)'
;MGYEVRIWQKDETPAFDAFDEFEPDIFMGQSYHLDEALFKCIQHRPHMKVVLRGSDWGDIQKDIDLDKYPILVASKEEKKLLERLKEETGKPDFVHNHYHENWIKHTHNKWEDIGIKPFSLIHGADVFEFGLRPPVDVLKCDIGFVGGYWPYKAKCLDKYLIKLCHPVGDYNIKIFGNRNWPVVQYMGSIASENVGSLFASATVSPNISEPHSQDFGYDIIERPFKVLMSGGFCISDYVESMANDVFINNEIVFAKTPEEFKKLIDFYIKNPDERIKHMKAGYESVVENHTYFDRVASILTELNLPEEAAKCINVKMSLFGAEE
;
A
#
# COMPACT_ATOMS: atom_id res chain seq x y z
N MET A 1 -15.08 3.80 -17.19
CA MET A 1 -15.51 2.40 -17.30
C MET A 1 -17.02 2.22 -17.10
N GLY A 2 -17.71 3.20 -16.48
CA GLY A 2 -19.17 3.16 -16.31
C GLY A 2 -19.65 2.34 -15.10
N TYR A 3 -18.76 1.96 -14.17
CA TYR A 3 -19.16 1.34 -12.93
C TYR A 3 -19.60 2.39 -11.92
N GLU A 4 -20.65 2.08 -11.18
CA GLU A 4 -21.01 2.81 -9.98
C GLU A 4 -20.24 2.24 -8.80
N VAL A 5 -19.65 3.12 -7.98
CA VAL A 5 -18.87 2.75 -6.81
C VAL A 5 -19.40 3.48 -5.60
N ARG A 6 -19.67 2.74 -4.52
CA ARG A 6 -20.09 3.30 -3.25
C ARG A 6 -19.11 2.90 -2.15
N ILE A 7 -18.64 3.87 -1.39
CA ILE A 7 -17.89 3.62 -0.15
C ILE A 7 -18.89 3.51 0.97
N TRP A 8 -18.91 2.35 1.63
CA TRP A 8 -19.75 2.12 2.79
C TRP A 8 -18.94 2.27 4.09
N GLN A 9 -19.43 3.11 4.98
CA GLN A 9 -18.88 3.31 6.30
C GLN A 9 -19.79 2.62 7.32
N LYS A 10 -19.29 1.54 7.91
CA LYS A 10 -20.06 0.65 8.81
C LYS A 10 -20.62 1.37 10.03
N ASP A 11 -19.91 2.38 10.54
CA ASP A 11 -20.32 3.17 11.71
C ASP A 11 -21.41 4.21 11.39
N GLU A 12 -21.63 4.52 10.10
CA GLU A 12 -22.59 5.54 9.67
C GLU A 12 -23.88 4.92 9.14
N THR A 13 -23.80 3.80 8.44
CA THR A 13 -24.95 3.15 7.80
C THR A 13 -24.98 1.67 8.14
N PRO A 14 -26.12 1.13 8.64
CA PRO A 14 -26.29 -0.30 8.84
C PRO A 14 -26.06 -1.10 7.55
N ALA A 15 -25.50 -2.31 7.67
CA ALA A 15 -25.17 -3.14 6.51
C ALA A 15 -26.37 -3.41 5.61
N PHE A 16 -27.53 -3.77 6.19
CA PHE A 16 -28.74 -4.06 5.42
C PHE A 16 -29.18 -2.86 4.59
N ASP A 17 -29.24 -1.65 5.20
CA ASP A 17 -29.69 -0.44 4.52
C ASP A 17 -28.74 -0.11 3.35
N ALA A 18 -27.41 -0.19 3.57
CA ALA A 18 -26.43 0.07 2.54
C ALA A 18 -26.53 -0.91 1.36
N PHE A 19 -26.70 -2.21 1.64
CA PHE A 19 -26.76 -3.24 0.62
C PHE A 19 -28.11 -3.31 -0.10
N ASP A 20 -29.21 -2.98 0.57
CA ASP A 20 -30.55 -2.91 -0.06
C ASP A 20 -30.70 -1.66 -0.94
N GLU A 21 -30.06 -0.55 -0.57
CA GLU A 21 -30.07 0.68 -1.37
C GLU A 21 -29.19 0.59 -2.62
N PHE A 22 -28.00 -0.05 -2.51
CA PHE A 22 -27.03 -0.07 -3.62
C PHE A 22 -27.08 -1.34 -4.47
N GLU A 23 -27.47 -2.48 -3.89
CA GLU A 23 -27.50 -3.80 -4.53
C GLU A 23 -26.18 -4.15 -5.26
N PRO A 24 -25.04 -4.28 -4.56
CA PRO A 24 -23.73 -4.44 -5.17
C PRO A 24 -23.59 -5.79 -5.90
N ASP A 25 -23.01 -5.76 -7.11
CA ASP A 25 -22.54 -6.95 -7.83
C ASP A 25 -21.22 -7.48 -7.26
N ILE A 26 -20.37 -6.55 -6.75
CA ILE A 26 -19.08 -6.85 -6.14
C ILE A 26 -18.98 -6.12 -4.80
N PHE A 27 -18.71 -6.86 -3.73
CA PHE A 27 -18.38 -6.30 -2.42
C PHE A 27 -16.91 -6.53 -2.11
N MET A 28 -16.23 -5.46 -1.74
CA MET A 28 -14.86 -5.50 -1.23
C MET A 28 -14.83 -5.01 0.21
N GLY A 29 -14.25 -5.80 1.10
CA GLY A 29 -14.20 -5.46 2.52
C GLY A 29 -12.99 -6.06 3.23
N GLN A 30 -13.04 -6.05 4.56
CA GLN A 30 -11.98 -6.60 5.42
C GLN A 30 -12.55 -7.75 6.25
N SER A 31 -11.86 -8.86 6.28
CA SER A 31 -12.32 -10.09 6.95
C SER A 31 -12.58 -9.89 8.44
N TYR A 32 -11.75 -9.09 9.11
CA TYR A 32 -11.90 -8.77 10.52
C TYR A 32 -13.04 -7.79 10.85
N HIS A 33 -13.69 -7.21 9.83
CA HIS A 33 -14.92 -6.42 9.99
C HIS A 33 -16.19 -7.24 9.74
N LEU A 34 -16.05 -8.52 9.37
CA LEU A 34 -17.19 -9.41 9.19
C LEU A 34 -17.91 -9.59 10.54
N ASP A 35 -19.22 -9.42 10.53
CA ASP A 35 -20.12 -9.69 11.64
C ASP A 35 -21.41 -10.36 11.14
N GLU A 36 -22.34 -10.66 12.05
CA GLU A 36 -23.60 -11.33 11.70
C GLU A 36 -24.46 -10.55 10.73
N ALA A 37 -24.45 -9.20 10.77
CA ALA A 37 -25.22 -8.38 9.85
C ALA A 37 -24.65 -8.46 8.44
N LEU A 38 -23.34 -8.26 8.29
CA LEU A 38 -22.65 -8.38 7.00
C LEU A 38 -22.72 -9.82 6.46
N PHE A 39 -22.58 -10.82 7.33
CA PHE A 39 -22.75 -12.22 6.96
C PHE A 39 -24.11 -12.46 6.29
N LYS A 40 -25.21 -12.01 6.92
CA LYS A 40 -26.57 -12.15 6.36
C LYS A 40 -26.75 -11.36 5.06
N CYS A 41 -26.16 -10.16 4.95
CA CYS A 41 -26.19 -9.41 3.69
C CYS A 41 -25.55 -10.21 2.54
N ILE A 42 -24.43 -10.87 2.79
CA ILE A 42 -23.75 -11.75 1.82
C ILE A 42 -24.61 -12.98 1.52
N GLN A 43 -25.14 -13.63 2.55
CA GLN A 43 -25.97 -14.85 2.40
C GLN A 43 -27.23 -14.59 1.57
N HIS A 44 -27.85 -13.43 1.70
CA HIS A 44 -29.05 -13.06 0.92
C HIS A 44 -28.75 -12.67 -0.52
N ARG A 45 -27.46 -12.55 -0.93
CA ARG A 45 -27.02 -12.13 -2.25
C ARG A 45 -26.05 -13.12 -2.90
N PRO A 46 -26.54 -14.34 -3.25
CA PRO A 46 -25.67 -15.43 -3.75
C PRO A 46 -24.94 -15.08 -5.06
N HIS A 47 -25.49 -14.16 -5.86
CA HIS A 47 -24.88 -13.69 -7.13
C HIS A 47 -23.72 -12.72 -6.87
N MET A 48 -23.71 -12.03 -5.74
CA MET A 48 -22.69 -11.02 -5.42
C MET A 48 -21.31 -11.68 -5.27
N LYS A 49 -20.30 -11.08 -5.91
CA LYS A 49 -18.90 -11.43 -5.70
C LYS A 49 -18.39 -10.80 -4.42
N VAL A 50 -17.62 -11.55 -3.65
CA VAL A 50 -17.12 -11.10 -2.34
C VAL A 50 -15.61 -11.24 -2.29
N VAL A 51 -14.92 -10.12 -2.13
CA VAL A 51 -13.47 -10.01 -2.02
C VAL A 51 -13.13 -9.45 -0.64
N LEU A 52 -12.35 -10.16 0.15
CA LEU A 52 -11.99 -9.71 1.49
C LEU A 52 -10.48 -9.57 1.63
N ARG A 53 -10.03 -8.44 2.22
CA ARG A 53 -8.67 -8.37 2.73
C ARG A 53 -8.58 -9.25 3.97
N GLY A 54 -7.77 -10.31 3.91
CA GLY A 54 -7.59 -11.25 5.00
C GLY A 54 -6.46 -10.87 5.94
N SER A 55 -6.58 -11.26 7.21
CA SER A 55 -5.46 -11.29 8.15
C SER A 55 -4.60 -12.53 7.91
N ASP A 56 -3.35 -12.51 8.35
CA ASP A 56 -2.41 -13.62 8.20
C ASP A 56 -2.92 -14.87 8.93
N TRP A 57 -2.95 -15.97 8.22
CA TRP A 57 -3.19 -17.29 8.79
C TRP A 57 -2.46 -18.35 7.96
N GLY A 58 -1.19 -18.55 8.30
CA GLY A 58 -0.32 -19.43 7.53
C GLY A 58 0.91 -19.91 8.29
N ASP A 59 1.85 -20.50 7.56
CA ASP A 59 3.03 -21.15 8.16
C ASP A 59 4.05 -20.16 8.72
N ILE A 60 4.17 -18.97 8.16
CA ILE A 60 5.06 -17.91 8.69
C ILE A 60 4.64 -17.47 10.09
N GLN A 61 3.36 -17.58 10.44
CA GLN A 61 2.86 -17.18 11.77
C GLN A 61 3.43 -17.97 12.94
N LYS A 62 3.99 -19.15 12.73
CA LYS A 62 4.55 -19.96 13.82
C LYS A 62 5.65 -19.26 14.59
N ASP A 63 6.35 -18.33 13.90
CA ASP A 63 7.49 -17.60 14.43
C ASP A 63 7.15 -16.14 14.80
N ILE A 64 5.87 -15.74 14.66
CA ILE A 64 5.41 -14.39 14.99
C ILE A 64 5.06 -14.31 16.48
N ASP A 65 5.68 -13.36 17.17
CA ASP A 65 5.30 -12.95 18.52
C ASP A 65 3.95 -12.20 18.47
N LEU A 66 2.86 -12.92 18.74
CA LEU A 66 1.49 -12.39 18.70
C LEU A 66 1.25 -11.26 19.70
N ASP A 67 1.99 -11.24 20.83
CA ASP A 67 1.88 -10.15 21.80
C ASP A 67 2.48 -8.85 21.22
N LYS A 68 3.47 -8.99 20.35
CA LYS A 68 4.11 -7.87 19.66
C LYS A 68 3.32 -7.38 18.44
N TYR A 69 2.66 -8.30 17.72
CA TYR A 69 1.98 -8.03 16.44
C TYR A 69 0.54 -8.60 16.38
N PRO A 70 -0.33 -8.28 17.33
CA PRO A 70 -1.64 -8.93 17.46
C PRO A 70 -2.59 -8.63 16.29
N ILE A 71 -2.37 -7.52 15.57
CA ILE A 71 -3.25 -7.10 14.47
C ILE A 71 -2.95 -7.77 13.13
N LEU A 72 -1.83 -8.48 13.01
CA LEU A 72 -1.44 -9.12 11.75
C LEU A 72 -2.14 -10.46 11.57
N VAL A 73 -2.45 -11.15 12.64
CA VAL A 73 -2.89 -12.53 12.63
C VAL A 73 -4.40 -12.65 12.80
N ALA A 74 -5.03 -13.48 11.98
CA ALA A 74 -6.45 -13.73 12.07
C ALA A 74 -6.87 -14.25 13.46
N SER A 75 -7.86 -13.60 14.07
CA SER A 75 -8.41 -14.01 15.35
C SER A 75 -9.17 -15.34 15.25
N LYS A 76 -9.42 -15.97 16.39
CA LYS A 76 -10.24 -17.20 16.41
C LYS A 76 -11.67 -16.94 15.95
N GLU A 77 -12.20 -15.77 16.27
CA GLU A 77 -13.53 -15.31 15.88
C GLU A 77 -13.60 -15.07 14.38
N GLU A 78 -12.61 -14.38 13.81
CA GLU A 78 -12.50 -14.16 12.37
C GLU A 78 -12.45 -15.49 11.60
N LYS A 79 -11.61 -16.42 12.02
CA LYS A 79 -11.51 -17.76 11.41
C LYS A 79 -12.84 -18.49 11.40
N LYS A 80 -13.51 -18.61 12.56
CA LYS A 80 -14.80 -19.30 12.68
C LYS A 80 -15.89 -18.68 11.81
N LEU A 81 -15.92 -17.35 11.76
CA LEU A 81 -16.95 -16.66 10.99
C LEU A 81 -16.74 -16.83 9.48
N LEU A 82 -15.47 -16.82 9.03
CA LEU A 82 -15.14 -17.09 7.63
C LEU A 82 -15.33 -18.57 7.24
N GLU A 83 -14.99 -19.51 8.12
CA GLU A 83 -15.31 -20.94 7.92
C GLU A 83 -16.81 -21.12 7.69
N ARG A 84 -17.65 -20.57 8.58
CA ARG A 84 -19.11 -20.62 8.44
C ARG A 84 -19.61 -19.92 7.17
N LEU A 85 -19.08 -18.75 6.84
CA LEU A 85 -19.45 -18.03 5.62
C LEU A 85 -19.12 -18.87 4.38
N LYS A 86 -17.95 -19.49 4.35
CA LYS A 86 -17.54 -20.35 3.23
C LYS A 86 -18.43 -21.58 3.10
N GLU A 87 -18.71 -22.25 4.20
CA GLU A 87 -19.56 -23.44 4.24
C GLU A 87 -21.01 -23.15 3.78
N GLU A 88 -21.62 -22.06 4.30
CA GLU A 88 -23.02 -21.75 4.05
C GLU A 88 -23.26 -21.05 2.71
N THR A 89 -22.29 -20.29 2.19
CA THR A 89 -22.50 -19.42 1.01
C THR A 89 -21.52 -19.64 -0.14
N GLY A 90 -20.44 -20.40 0.08
CA GLY A 90 -19.32 -20.49 -0.87
C GLY A 90 -18.43 -19.24 -0.93
N LYS A 91 -18.71 -18.20 -0.13
CA LYS A 91 -17.98 -16.92 -0.09
C LYS A 91 -17.00 -16.85 1.10
N PRO A 92 -15.97 -15.99 1.03
CA PRO A 92 -15.63 -15.10 -0.09
C PRO A 92 -15.14 -15.86 -1.32
N ASP A 93 -15.12 -15.18 -2.47
CA ASP A 93 -14.53 -15.73 -3.70
C ASP A 93 -13.03 -15.92 -3.49
N PHE A 94 -12.34 -14.93 -2.87
CA PHE A 94 -10.98 -15.04 -2.39
C PHE A 94 -10.68 -14.06 -1.24
N VAL A 95 -9.60 -14.30 -0.52
CA VAL A 95 -8.99 -13.34 0.40
C VAL A 95 -7.73 -12.79 -0.23
N HIS A 96 -7.46 -11.49 -0.04
CA HIS A 96 -6.24 -10.84 -0.53
C HIS A 96 -5.47 -10.15 0.58
N ASN A 97 -4.20 -9.92 0.33
CA ASN A 97 -3.37 -9.01 1.11
C ASN A 97 -2.32 -8.36 0.20
N HIS A 98 -1.65 -7.30 0.69
CA HIS A 98 -0.66 -6.53 -0.07
C HIS A 98 0.75 -7.15 -0.06
N TYR A 99 0.85 -8.45 0.21
CA TYR A 99 2.10 -9.19 0.10
C TYR A 99 2.30 -9.73 -1.31
N HIS A 100 3.55 -9.82 -1.75
CA HIS A 100 3.88 -10.43 -3.03
C HIS A 100 3.49 -11.93 -3.07
N GLU A 101 3.21 -12.47 -4.25
CA GLU A 101 2.76 -13.86 -4.43
C GLU A 101 3.71 -14.91 -3.84
N ASN A 102 5.02 -14.60 -3.78
CA ASN A 102 6.02 -15.45 -3.15
C ASN A 102 5.81 -15.61 -1.65
N TRP A 103 5.18 -14.61 -0.99
CA TRP A 103 4.98 -14.57 0.44
C TRP A 103 3.56 -14.93 0.85
N ILE A 104 2.54 -14.48 0.12
CA ILE A 104 1.14 -14.72 0.48
C ILE A 104 0.81 -16.20 0.56
N LYS A 105 1.45 -17.04 -0.28
CA LYS A 105 1.31 -18.50 -0.24
C LYS A 105 1.81 -19.15 1.06
N HIS A 106 2.58 -18.42 1.89
CA HIS A 106 3.06 -18.87 3.20
C HIS A 106 2.32 -18.18 4.35
N THR A 107 2.01 -16.89 4.19
CA THR A 107 1.30 -16.11 5.22
C THR A 107 -0.18 -16.45 5.29
N HIS A 108 -0.76 -16.96 4.18
CA HIS A 108 -2.20 -17.22 4.03
C HIS A 108 -2.54 -18.65 3.63
N ASN A 109 -1.59 -19.60 3.68
CA ASN A 109 -1.84 -20.97 3.20
C ASN A 109 -2.92 -21.73 4.01
N LYS A 110 -3.20 -21.34 5.26
CA LYS A 110 -4.27 -21.95 6.06
C LYS A 110 -5.68 -21.55 5.61
N TRP A 111 -5.82 -20.46 4.87
CA TRP A 111 -7.10 -20.12 4.23
C TRP A 111 -7.50 -21.15 3.16
N GLU A 112 -6.52 -21.79 2.51
CA GLU A 112 -6.77 -22.87 1.54
C GLU A 112 -7.36 -24.12 2.20
N ASP A 113 -7.02 -24.41 3.46
CA ASP A 113 -7.56 -25.54 4.20
C ASP A 113 -9.10 -25.50 4.36
N ILE A 114 -9.66 -24.27 4.34
CA ILE A 114 -11.12 -24.04 4.40
C ILE A 114 -11.70 -23.64 3.03
N GLY A 115 -10.95 -23.86 1.95
CA GLY A 115 -11.40 -23.62 0.59
C GLY A 115 -11.46 -22.14 0.19
N ILE A 116 -10.76 -21.25 0.89
CA ILE A 116 -10.63 -19.83 0.51
C ILE A 116 -9.27 -19.61 -0.13
N LYS A 117 -9.27 -19.15 -1.39
CA LYS A 117 -8.04 -18.86 -2.14
C LYS A 117 -7.36 -17.59 -1.62
N PRO A 118 -6.08 -17.63 -1.21
CA PRO A 118 -5.31 -16.41 -0.98
C PRO A 118 -4.85 -15.80 -2.31
N PHE A 119 -4.87 -14.47 -2.39
CA PHE A 119 -4.54 -13.72 -3.59
C PHE A 119 -3.62 -12.53 -3.26
N SER A 120 -2.50 -12.41 -3.99
CA SER A 120 -1.60 -11.27 -3.90
C SER A 120 -2.21 -10.05 -4.57
N LEU A 121 -2.43 -9.00 -3.80
CA LEU A 121 -2.89 -7.71 -4.31
C LEU A 121 -2.02 -6.61 -3.71
N ILE A 122 -0.80 -6.49 -4.18
CA ILE A 122 0.14 -5.48 -3.70
C ILE A 122 -0.39 -4.07 -3.97
N HIS A 123 0.15 -3.07 -3.26
CA HIS A 123 -0.19 -1.68 -3.50
C HIS A 123 0.15 -1.22 -4.92
N GLY A 124 -0.43 -0.11 -5.33
CA GLY A 124 -0.17 0.59 -6.57
C GLY A 124 -0.24 2.09 -6.38
N ALA A 125 -0.08 2.85 -7.45
CA ALA A 125 -0.27 4.29 -7.46
C ALA A 125 -1.63 4.68 -8.05
N ASP A 126 -2.30 5.66 -7.43
CA ASP A 126 -3.38 6.40 -8.05
C ASP A 126 -2.76 7.43 -9.01
N VAL A 127 -2.96 7.21 -10.31
CA VAL A 127 -2.37 8.04 -11.36
C VAL A 127 -2.97 9.44 -11.44
N PHE A 128 -4.19 9.63 -10.93
CA PHE A 128 -4.85 10.92 -10.91
C PHE A 128 -4.37 11.79 -9.74
N GLU A 129 -4.07 11.16 -8.62
CA GLU A 129 -3.56 11.86 -7.44
C GLU A 129 -2.03 12.07 -7.52
N PHE A 130 -1.27 11.10 -8.04
CA PHE A 130 0.20 11.06 -7.99
C PHE A 130 0.89 11.13 -9.37
N GLY A 131 0.21 11.57 -10.44
CA GLY A 131 0.84 11.72 -11.76
C GLY A 131 2.02 12.71 -11.75
N LEU A 132 2.85 12.66 -12.80
CA LEU A 132 3.97 13.59 -12.99
C LEU A 132 3.51 15.05 -12.87
N ARG A 133 4.26 15.84 -12.16
CA ARG A 133 4.00 17.27 -11.99
C ARG A 133 5.29 18.06 -11.80
N PRO A 134 5.30 19.36 -12.18
CA PRO A 134 6.47 20.18 -11.99
C PRO A 134 6.77 20.41 -10.51
N PRO A 135 8.04 20.54 -10.12
CA PRO A 135 8.41 20.94 -8.77
C PRO A 135 7.83 22.31 -8.39
N VAL A 136 7.42 22.45 -7.12
CA VAL A 136 6.86 23.67 -6.56
C VAL A 136 7.87 24.30 -5.59
N ASP A 137 8.26 25.55 -5.81
CA ASP A 137 9.36 26.18 -5.08
C ASP A 137 9.19 26.18 -3.56
N VAL A 138 7.98 26.42 -3.06
CA VAL A 138 7.69 26.42 -1.61
C VAL A 138 7.84 25.02 -0.99
N LEU A 139 7.77 23.95 -1.79
CA LEU A 139 7.93 22.56 -1.36
C LEU A 139 9.35 22.01 -1.56
N LYS A 140 10.21 22.71 -2.30
CA LYS A 140 11.60 22.29 -2.51
C LYS A 140 12.33 22.10 -1.18
N CYS A 141 13.01 20.97 -1.05
CA CYS A 141 13.79 20.58 0.13
C CYS A 141 14.75 19.45 -0.22
N ASP A 142 15.72 19.19 0.66
CA ASP A 142 16.61 18.03 0.52
C ASP A 142 15.87 16.74 0.82
N ILE A 143 15.04 16.75 1.87
CA ILE A 143 14.28 15.59 2.33
C ILE A 143 12.82 15.99 2.55
N GLY A 144 11.91 15.38 1.79
CA GLY A 144 10.46 15.56 1.93
C GLY A 144 9.77 14.29 2.45
N PHE A 145 9.02 14.40 3.55
CA PHE A 145 8.32 13.27 4.15
C PHE A 145 6.87 13.60 4.49
N VAL A 146 5.96 12.68 4.20
CA VAL A 146 4.56 12.74 4.64
C VAL A 146 4.24 11.51 5.47
N GLY A 147 3.75 11.68 6.67
CA GLY A 147 3.31 10.57 7.52
C GLY A 147 3.06 10.96 8.96
N GLY A 148 2.31 10.13 9.67
CA GLY A 148 2.05 10.34 11.09
C GLY A 148 3.21 9.82 11.97
N TYR A 149 3.40 10.48 13.10
CA TYR A 149 4.32 10.03 14.15
C TYR A 149 3.49 9.42 15.30
N TRP A 150 3.41 8.10 15.35
CA TRP A 150 2.74 7.37 16.43
C TRP A 150 3.65 6.33 17.04
N PRO A 151 3.43 5.92 18.29
CA PRO A 151 4.40 5.16 19.09
C PRO A 151 4.95 3.90 18.41
N TYR A 152 4.14 3.18 17.67
CA TYR A 152 4.59 1.97 16.98
C TYR A 152 5.57 2.29 15.84
N LYS A 153 5.22 3.23 14.97
CA LYS A 153 6.05 3.66 13.83
C LYS A 153 7.25 4.48 14.26
N ALA A 154 7.15 5.23 15.35
CA ALA A 154 8.22 6.04 15.90
C ALA A 154 9.50 5.23 16.13
N LYS A 155 9.39 3.95 16.50
CA LYS A 155 10.55 3.05 16.70
C LYS A 155 11.48 3.01 15.48
N CYS A 156 10.93 3.08 14.26
CA CYS A 156 11.72 3.11 13.02
C CYS A 156 12.03 4.55 12.60
N LEU A 157 11.07 5.47 12.71
CA LEU A 157 11.28 6.88 12.39
C LEU A 157 12.42 7.52 13.20
N ASP A 158 12.55 7.16 14.49
CA ASP A 158 13.62 7.65 15.36
C ASP A 158 15.00 7.20 14.89
N LYS A 159 15.09 5.99 14.35
CA LYS A 159 16.37 5.44 13.87
C LYS A 159 16.83 6.08 12.57
N TYR A 160 15.90 6.36 11.65
CA TYR A 160 16.20 6.77 10.28
C TYR A 160 15.98 8.26 10.06
N LEU A 161 14.79 8.81 10.34
CA LEU A 161 14.44 10.18 9.96
C LEU A 161 14.76 11.21 11.04
N ILE A 162 14.42 10.93 12.30
CA ILE A 162 14.66 11.89 13.42
C ILE A 162 16.15 12.21 13.56
N LYS A 163 17.03 11.23 13.36
CA LYS A 163 18.48 11.45 13.39
C LYS A 163 18.96 12.42 12.32
N LEU A 164 18.30 12.47 11.15
CA LEU A 164 18.63 13.40 10.08
C LEU A 164 18.16 14.83 10.38
N CYS A 165 17.20 14.99 11.30
CA CYS A 165 16.74 16.31 11.75
C CYS A 165 17.75 17.02 12.68
N HIS A 166 18.81 16.34 13.08
CA HIS A 166 19.82 16.83 14.01
C HIS A 166 21.25 16.61 13.49
N PRO A 167 22.17 17.61 13.61
CA PRO A 167 21.87 18.98 14.05
C PRO A 167 20.96 19.72 13.07
N VAL A 168 20.19 20.67 13.59
CA VAL A 168 19.29 21.50 12.75
C VAL A 168 20.13 22.33 11.76
N GLY A 169 19.77 22.23 10.48
CA GLY A 169 20.42 22.98 9.41
C GLY A 169 21.37 22.16 8.53
N ASP A 170 21.69 20.90 8.89
CA ASP A 170 22.48 20.00 8.04
C ASP A 170 21.74 19.69 6.72
N TYR A 171 20.43 19.56 6.79
CA TYR A 171 19.53 19.37 5.65
C TYR A 171 18.32 20.30 5.73
N ASN A 172 17.85 20.73 4.57
CA ASN A 172 16.52 21.34 4.44
C ASN A 172 15.47 20.22 4.43
N ILE A 173 14.86 19.94 5.58
CA ILE A 173 13.87 18.87 5.73
C ILE A 173 12.48 19.47 5.91
N LYS A 174 11.49 18.91 5.21
CA LYS A 174 10.07 19.24 5.38
C LYS A 174 9.28 17.95 5.71
N ILE A 175 8.71 17.93 6.91
CA ILE A 175 7.89 16.82 7.38
C ILE A 175 6.45 17.30 7.51
N PHE A 176 5.52 16.57 6.87
CA PHE A 176 4.09 16.79 6.95
C PHE A 176 3.38 15.57 7.53
N GLY A 177 2.24 15.81 8.17
CA GLY A 177 1.42 14.71 8.69
C GLY A 177 0.29 15.20 9.59
N ASN A 178 -0.63 14.31 9.90
CA ASN A 178 -1.80 14.58 10.73
C ASN A 178 -1.56 14.40 12.24
N ARG A 179 -0.32 14.14 12.64
CA ARG A 179 0.10 14.01 14.05
C ARG A 179 1.37 14.80 14.27
N ASN A 180 1.49 15.42 15.45
CA ASN A 180 2.66 16.21 15.80
C ASN A 180 3.94 15.36 15.85
N TRP A 181 5.02 15.94 15.35
CA TRP A 181 6.35 15.37 15.36
C TRP A 181 7.25 16.09 16.38
N PRO A 182 8.18 15.38 17.05
CA PRO A 182 9.06 15.97 18.06
C PRO A 182 10.26 16.71 17.45
N VAL A 183 10.11 17.36 16.30
CA VAL A 183 11.18 18.07 15.56
C VAL A 183 10.68 19.38 14.98
N VAL A 184 11.59 20.36 14.85
CA VAL A 184 11.27 21.71 14.32
C VAL A 184 10.97 21.71 12.81
N GLN A 185 11.37 20.67 12.10
CA GLN A 185 11.12 20.46 10.66
C GLN A 185 9.67 20.05 10.34
N TYR A 186 8.84 19.85 11.36
CA TYR A 186 7.42 19.53 11.18
C TYR A 186 6.65 20.78 10.73
N MET A 187 6.00 20.68 9.58
CA MET A 187 5.29 21.77 8.91
C MET A 187 3.77 21.71 9.08
N GLY A 188 3.24 20.75 9.87
CA GLY A 188 1.79 20.53 9.99
C GLY A 188 1.24 19.58 8.93
N SER A 189 -0.06 19.67 8.68
CA SER A 189 -0.73 18.87 7.64
C SER A 189 -0.45 19.43 6.25
N ILE A 190 -0.48 18.55 5.25
CA ILE A 190 -0.47 18.91 3.83
C ILE A 190 -1.78 18.41 3.20
N ALA A 191 -2.38 19.18 2.32
CA ALA A 191 -3.56 18.76 1.57
C ALA A 191 -3.20 17.59 0.63
N SER A 192 -4.10 16.61 0.47
CA SER A 192 -3.83 15.39 -0.29
C SER A 192 -3.35 15.68 -1.71
N GLU A 193 -3.96 16.64 -2.38
CA GLU A 193 -3.61 17.07 -3.75
C GLU A 193 -2.19 17.64 -3.87
N ASN A 194 -1.57 18.03 -2.77
CA ASN A 194 -0.21 18.59 -2.73
C ASN A 194 0.87 17.55 -2.35
N VAL A 195 0.48 16.36 -1.95
CA VAL A 195 1.44 15.30 -1.54
C VAL A 195 2.34 14.89 -2.72
N GLY A 196 1.76 14.65 -3.90
CA GLY A 196 2.55 14.36 -5.10
C GLY A 196 3.48 15.51 -5.50
N SER A 197 3.05 16.78 -5.30
CA SER A 197 3.91 17.95 -5.54
C SER A 197 5.09 18.02 -4.57
N LEU A 198 4.92 17.59 -3.32
CA LEU A 198 6.04 17.46 -2.38
C LEU A 198 7.03 16.39 -2.85
N PHE A 199 6.56 15.22 -3.27
CA PHE A 199 7.42 14.15 -3.79
C PHE A 199 8.20 14.57 -5.03
N ALA A 200 7.57 15.30 -5.96
CA ALA A 200 8.23 15.86 -7.14
C ALA A 200 9.22 16.98 -6.82
N SER A 201 9.07 17.67 -5.68
CA SER A 201 9.88 18.84 -5.30
C SER A 201 11.04 18.50 -4.37
N ALA A 202 10.94 17.42 -3.61
CA ALA A 202 11.98 16.97 -2.70
C ALA A 202 13.12 16.30 -3.45
N THR A 203 14.36 16.53 -3.05
CA THR A 203 15.52 15.83 -3.60
C THR A 203 15.47 14.33 -3.26
N VAL A 204 15.04 14.00 -2.05
CA VAL A 204 14.81 12.62 -1.58
C VAL A 204 13.49 12.56 -0.86
N SER A 205 12.65 11.59 -1.22
CA SER A 205 11.43 11.24 -0.50
C SER A 205 11.63 9.87 0.16
N PRO A 206 11.98 9.81 1.46
CA PRO A 206 12.31 8.56 2.11
C PRO A 206 11.06 7.70 2.35
N ASN A 207 11.20 6.39 2.19
CA ASN A 207 10.31 5.41 2.77
C ASN A 207 10.95 4.83 4.04
N ILE A 208 10.19 4.80 5.13
CA ILE A 208 10.59 4.17 6.38
C ILE A 208 9.44 3.28 6.80
N SER A 209 9.74 2.00 6.87
CA SER A 209 8.79 0.92 7.12
C SER A 209 8.41 0.84 8.60
N GLU A 210 7.34 0.14 8.89
CA GLU A 210 6.96 -0.18 10.26
C GLU A 210 7.80 -1.35 10.81
N PRO A 211 7.86 -1.53 12.14
CA PRO A 211 8.70 -2.58 12.71
C PRO A 211 8.44 -3.98 12.15
N HIS A 212 7.18 -4.36 11.94
CA HIS A 212 6.86 -5.67 11.39
C HIS A 212 7.35 -5.86 9.95
N SER A 213 7.29 -4.79 9.13
CA SER A 213 7.79 -4.85 7.75
C SER A 213 9.30 -5.10 7.70
N GLN A 214 10.06 -4.48 8.64
CA GLN A 214 11.50 -4.72 8.78
C GLN A 214 11.81 -6.11 9.36
N ASP A 215 11.03 -6.55 10.37
CA ASP A 215 11.28 -7.79 11.10
C ASP A 215 10.94 -9.04 10.26
N PHE A 216 9.90 -8.97 9.43
CA PHE A 216 9.42 -10.13 8.65
C PHE A 216 9.78 -10.07 7.16
N GLY A 217 9.99 -8.88 6.60
CA GLY A 217 10.48 -8.70 5.25
C GLY A 217 9.47 -8.91 4.11
N TYR A 218 8.21 -9.20 4.38
CA TYR A 218 7.22 -9.53 3.33
C TYR A 218 6.22 -8.42 3.01
N ASP A 219 6.20 -7.34 3.76
CA ASP A 219 5.24 -6.25 3.61
C ASP A 219 5.59 -5.33 2.43
N ILE A 220 4.63 -5.07 1.54
CA ILE A 220 4.79 -4.15 0.41
C ILE A 220 4.10 -2.83 0.76
N ILE A 221 4.92 -1.79 0.96
CA ILE A 221 4.45 -0.49 1.43
C ILE A 221 4.01 0.39 0.27
N GLU A 222 2.93 1.13 0.44
CA GLU A 222 2.29 1.94 -0.61
C GLU A 222 3.13 3.18 -1.01
N ARG A 223 3.84 3.82 -0.07
CA ARG A 223 4.53 5.10 -0.32
C ARG A 223 5.49 5.09 -1.51
N PRO A 224 6.34 4.07 -1.73
CA PRO A 224 7.23 4.04 -2.89
C PRO A 224 6.50 4.25 -4.22
N PHE A 225 5.37 3.58 -4.43
CA PHE A 225 4.60 3.73 -5.67
C PHE A 225 4.13 5.17 -5.88
N LYS A 226 3.68 5.85 -4.83
CA LYS A 226 3.25 7.25 -4.86
C LYS A 226 4.42 8.20 -5.18
N VAL A 227 5.57 7.99 -4.57
CA VAL A 227 6.79 8.78 -4.82
C VAL A 227 7.23 8.64 -6.26
N LEU A 228 7.35 7.40 -6.75
CA LEU A 228 7.82 7.10 -8.10
C LEU A 228 6.83 7.63 -9.16
N MET A 229 5.52 7.42 -8.96
CA MET A 229 4.49 7.93 -9.87
C MET A 229 4.49 9.46 -9.96
N SER A 230 4.87 10.16 -8.90
CA SER A 230 5.01 11.62 -8.88
C SER A 230 6.31 12.11 -9.51
N GLY A 231 7.17 11.24 -10.03
CA GLY A 231 8.49 11.55 -10.54
C GLY A 231 9.50 11.89 -9.44
N GLY A 232 9.26 11.43 -8.20
CA GLY A 232 10.17 11.63 -7.07
C GLY A 232 11.24 10.55 -6.97
N PHE A 233 12.28 10.81 -6.17
CA PHE A 233 13.34 9.86 -5.86
C PHE A 233 13.14 9.24 -4.48
N CYS A 234 13.10 7.90 -4.42
CA CYS A 234 12.85 7.16 -3.20
C CYS A 234 14.12 6.46 -2.68
N ILE A 235 14.46 6.69 -1.41
CA ILE A 235 15.38 5.84 -0.64
C ILE A 235 14.55 5.15 0.45
N SER A 236 14.64 3.82 0.54
CA SER A 236 13.90 3.04 1.53
C SER A 236 14.85 2.32 2.51
N ASP A 237 14.41 2.13 3.73
CA ASP A 237 14.94 1.05 4.55
C ASP A 237 14.67 -0.29 3.86
N TYR A 238 15.49 -1.29 4.16
CA TYR A 238 15.42 -2.58 3.48
C TYR A 238 14.24 -3.41 3.98
N VAL A 239 13.37 -3.80 3.06
CA VAL A 239 12.33 -4.81 3.23
C VAL A 239 12.54 -5.85 2.13
N GLU A 240 12.71 -7.11 2.49
CA GLU A 240 13.16 -8.16 1.59
C GLU A 240 12.29 -8.30 0.34
N SER A 241 10.98 -8.40 0.51
CA SER A 241 10.04 -8.54 -0.62
C SER A 241 10.00 -7.31 -1.51
N MET A 242 10.11 -6.10 -0.93
CA MET A 242 10.19 -4.88 -1.75
C MET A 242 11.43 -4.87 -2.63
N ALA A 243 12.57 -5.28 -2.07
CA ALA A 243 13.86 -5.22 -2.77
C ALA A 243 14.09 -6.37 -3.76
N ASN A 244 13.55 -7.55 -3.49
CA ASN A 244 13.85 -8.76 -4.25
C ASN A 244 12.70 -9.22 -5.16
N ASP A 245 11.45 -8.78 -4.89
CA ASP A 245 10.28 -9.25 -5.65
C ASP A 245 9.60 -8.12 -6.45
N VAL A 246 9.69 -6.85 -6.01
CA VAL A 246 8.92 -5.74 -6.60
C VAL A 246 9.80 -4.72 -7.30
N PHE A 247 10.78 -4.14 -6.60
CA PHE A 247 11.63 -3.05 -7.12
C PHE A 247 13.03 -3.57 -7.45
N ILE A 248 13.12 -4.44 -8.46
CA ILE A 248 14.31 -5.21 -8.80
C ILE A 248 15.21 -4.58 -9.87
N ASN A 249 14.74 -3.51 -10.54
CA ASN A 249 15.40 -2.88 -11.69
C ASN A 249 15.95 -1.48 -11.38
N ASN A 250 16.44 -1.26 -10.16
CA ASN A 250 16.97 0.02 -9.69
C ASN A 250 15.94 1.16 -9.60
N GLU A 251 14.68 0.84 -9.39
CA GLU A 251 13.60 1.83 -9.18
C GLU A 251 13.77 2.59 -7.88
N ILE A 252 14.23 1.90 -6.84
CA ILE A 252 14.41 2.39 -5.47
C ILE A 252 15.81 2.04 -4.98
N VAL A 253 16.35 2.90 -4.12
CA VAL A 253 17.60 2.63 -3.41
C VAL A 253 17.27 2.13 -2.00
N PHE A 254 17.82 0.97 -1.63
CA PHE A 254 17.58 0.36 -0.32
C PHE A 254 18.79 0.50 0.61
N ALA A 255 18.54 0.78 1.87
CA ALA A 255 19.53 0.84 2.95
C ALA A 255 19.26 -0.22 4.02
N LYS A 256 20.25 -1.02 4.36
CA LYS A 256 20.14 -2.07 5.38
C LYS A 256 20.33 -1.55 6.81
N THR A 257 20.94 -0.38 6.95
CA THR A 257 21.19 0.24 8.26
C THR A 257 20.90 1.74 8.23
N PRO A 258 20.62 2.37 9.37
CA PRO A 258 20.46 3.83 9.45
C PRO A 258 21.70 4.61 9.01
N GLU A 259 22.90 4.08 9.24
CA GLU A 259 24.16 4.69 8.83
C GLU A 259 24.33 4.64 7.30
N GLU A 260 23.97 3.52 6.68
CA GLU A 260 23.92 3.40 5.21
C GLU A 260 22.88 4.34 4.62
N PHE A 261 21.70 4.41 5.23
CA PHE A 261 20.62 5.31 4.82
C PHE A 261 21.09 6.76 4.74
N LYS A 262 21.77 7.24 5.80
CA LYS A 262 22.35 8.58 5.81
C LYS A 262 23.41 8.76 4.71
N LYS A 263 24.32 7.81 4.51
CA LYS A 263 25.34 7.87 3.46
C LYS A 263 24.73 7.94 2.07
N LEU A 264 23.67 7.19 1.82
CA LEU A 264 22.94 7.22 0.54
C LEU A 264 22.26 8.57 0.32
N ILE A 265 21.62 9.15 1.35
CA ILE A 265 21.06 10.50 1.28
C ILE A 265 22.16 11.52 0.92
N ASP A 266 23.29 11.51 1.64
CA ASP A 266 24.41 12.42 1.38
C ASP A 266 24.97 12.27 -0.05
N PHE A 267 25.02 11.04 -0.56
CA PHE A 267 25.48 10.75 -1.92
C PHE A 267 24.48 11.29 -2.96
N TYR A 268 23.21 10.93 -2.84
CA TYR A 268 22.22 11.27 -3.86
C TYR A 268 21.82 12.75 -3.84
N ILE A 269 21.94 13.47 -2.76
CA ILE A 269 21.80 14.94 -2.74
C ILE A 269 22.86 15.58 -3.66
N LYS A 270 24.10 15.06 -3.66
CA LYS A 270 25.23 15.60 -4.42
C LYS A 270 25.32 15.09 -5.86
N ASN A 271 24.62 14.01 -6.20
CA ASN A 271 24.74 13.33 -7.48
C ASN A 271 23.38 13.26 -8.21
N PRO A 272 22.91 14.40 -8.80
CA PRO A 272 21.60 14.47 -9.44
C PRO A 272 21.45 13.49 -10.63
N ASP A 273 22.50 13.27 -11.41
CA ASP A 273 22.45 12.40 -12.58
C ASP A 273 22.19 10.95 -12.20
N GLU A 274 22.73 10.50 -11.06
CA GLU A 274 22.46 9.16 -10.55
C GLU A 274 21.02 9.03 -10.04
N ARG A 275 20.48 10.09 -9.39
CA ARG A 275 19.08 10.12 -8.97
C ARG A 275 18.12 9.99 -10.14
N ILE A 276 18.37 10.75 -11.22
CA ILE A 276 17.50 10.79 -12.40
C ILE A 276 17.34 9.39 -13.01
N LYS A 277 18.37 8.55 -12.98
CA LYS A 277 18.29 7.16 -13.46
C LYS A 277 17.24 6.34 -12.68
N HIS A 278 17.27 6.44 -11.35
CA HIS A 278 16.31 5.76 -10.49
C HIS A 278 14.89 6.34 -10.65
N MET A 279 14.78 7.67 -10.70
CA MET A 279 13.47 8.32 -10.89
C MET A 279 12.81 7.88 -12.19
N LYS A 280 13.57 7.80 -13.28
CA LYS A 280 13.08 7.34 -14.58
C LYS A 280 12.65 5.87 -14.52
N ALA A 281 13.53 4.99 -14.07
CA ALA A 281 13.23 3.56 -13.93
C ALA A 281 12.00 3.32 -13.03
N GLY A 282 11.91 4.06 -11.91
CA GLY A 282 10.80 3.95 -10.98
C GLY A 282 9.47 4.41 -11.57
N TYR A 283 9.45 5.54 -12.27
CA TYR A 283 8.25 6.02 -12.94
C TYR A 283 7.77 5.04 -14.02
N GLU A 284 8.67 4.61 -14.91
CA GLU A 284 8.37 3.65 -15.97
C GLU A 284 7.81 2.33 -15.40
N SER A 285 8.44 1.78 -14.37
CA SER A 285 7.99 0.56 -13.69
C SER A 285 6.59 0.70 -13.09
N VAL A 286 6.30 1.84 -12.43
CA VAL A 286 4.97 2.07 -11.84
C VAL A 286 3.91 2.24 -12.92
N VAL A 287 4.18 3.00 -13.98
CA VAL A 287 3.25 3.16 -15.11
C VAL A 287 2.98 1.82 -15.78
N GLU A 288 4.00 0.99 -15.97
CA GLU A 288 3.87 -0.28 -16.67
C GLU A 288 3.09 -1.32 -15.84
N ASN A 289 3.38 -1.44 -14.53
CA ASN A 289 2.97 -2.61 -13.75
C ASN A 289 2.29 -2.31 -12.42
N HIS A 290 2.31 -1.06 -11.93
CA HIS A 290 1.96 -0.79 -10.53
C HIS A 290 0.99 0.38 -10.34
N THR A 291 0.04 0.55 -11.25
CA THR A 291 -1.09 1.46 -11.06
C THR A 291 -2.28 0.76 -10.42
N TYR A 292 -3.24 1.50 -9.87
CA TYR A 292 -4.49 0.90 -9.42
C TYR A 292 -5.35 0.33 -10.57
N PHE A 293 -5.11 0.73 -11.82
CA PHE A 293 -5.71 0.04 -12.97
C PHE A 293 -5.26 -1.43 -13.03
N ASP A 294 -3.98 -1.69 -12.81
CA ASP A 294 -3.42 -3.05 -12.78
C ASP A 294 -4.03 -3.87 -11.64
N ARG A 295 -4.24 -3.26 -10.47
CA ARG A 295 -4.85 -3.93 -9.30
C ARG A 295 -6.31 -4.27 -9.54
N VAL A 296 -7.09 -3.33 -10.08
CA VAL A 296 -8.49 -3.57 -10.44
C VAL A 296 -8.61 -4.64 -11.53
N ALA A 297 -7.77 -4.58 -12.57
CA ALA A 297 -7.75 -5.61 -13.60
C ALA A 297 -7.41 -7.01 -13.02
N SER A 298 -6.46 -7.09 -12.09
CA SER A 298 -6.12 -8.35 -11.40
C SER A 298 -7.30 -8.91 -10.61
N ILE A 299 -8.02 -8.07 -9.85
CA ILE A 299 -9.23 -8.47 -9.11
C ILE A 299 -10.31 -8.98 -10.09
N LEU A 300 -10.58 -8.24 -11.16
CA LEU A 300 -11.60 -8.60 -12.15
C LEU A 300 -11.26 -9.93 -12.86
N THR A 301 -9.99 -10.13 -13.18
CA THR A 301 -9.50 -11.41 -13.74
C THR A 301 -9.73 -12.56 -12.78
N GLU A 302 -9.39 -12.38 -11.50
CA GLU A 302 -9.58 -13.40 -10.46
C GLU A 302 -11.07 -13.72 -10.22
N LEU A 303 -11.94 -12.73 -10.40
CA LEU A 303 -13.40 -12.90 -10.34
C LEU A 303 -14.02 -13.52 -11.60
N ASN A 304 -13.20 -13.96 -12.57
CA ASN A 304 -13.63 -14.46 -13.90
C ASN A 304 -14.42 -13.43 -14.71
N LEU A 305 -13.97 -12.16 -14.69
CA LEU A 305 -14.51 -11.03 -15.45
C LEU A 305 -13.44 -10.49 -16.43
N PRO A 306 -12.93 -11.30 -17.40
CA PRO A 306 -11.79 -10.92 -18.23
C PRO A 306 -12.09 -9.76 -19.20
N GLU A 307 -13.32 -9.62 -19.67
CA GLU A 307 -13.70 -8.49 -20.53
C GLU A 307 -13.63 -7.15 -19.77
N GLU A 308 -14.05 -7.16 -18.52
CA GLU A 308 -14.00 -5.99 -17.64
C GLU A 308 -12.56 -5.66 -17.25
N ALA A 309 -11.73 -6.68 -17.00
CA ALA A 309 -10.31 -6.51 -16.79
C ALA A 309 -9.62 -5.87 -18.00
N ALA A 310 -9.93 -6.34 -19.21
CA ALA A 310 -9.40 -5.77 -20.46
C ALA A 310 -9.84 -4.31 -20.66
N LYS A 311 -11.09 -3.95 -20.35
CA LYS A 311 -11.54 -2.55 -20.39
C LYS A 311 -10.73 -1.67 -19.42
N CYS A 312 -10.41 -2.17 -18.23
CA CYS A 312 -9.60 -1.45 -17.25
C CYS A 312 -8.19 -1.14 -17.80
N ILE A 313 -7.54 -2.14 -18.40
CA ILE A 313 -6.22 -1.96 -19.02
C ILE A 313 -6.28 -1.03 -20.22
N ASN A 314 -7.31 -1.11 -21.06
CA ASN A 314 -7.47 -0.19 -22.19
C ASN A 314 -7.61 1.27 -21.74
N VAL A 315 -8.31 1.54 -20.64
CA VAL A 315 -8.37 2.90 -20.06
C VAL A 315 -6.99 3.35 -19.62
N LYS A 316 -6.23 2.50 -18.91
CA LYS A 316 -4.83 2.78 -18.55
C LYS A 316 -3.98 3.11 -19.77
N MET A 317 -4.04 2.27 -20.82
CA MET A 317 -3.27 2.48 -22.06
C MET A 317 -3.64 3.80 -22.75
N SER A 318 -4.90 4.20 -22.71
CA SER A 318 -5.32 5.48 -23.29
C SER A 318 -4.78 6.70 -22.52
N LEU A 319 -4.45 6.55 -21.24
CA LEU A 319 -3.86 7.63 -20.42
C LEU A 319 -2.35 7.78 -20.64
N PHE A 320 -1.65 6.68 -20.89
CA PHE A 320 -0.19 6.67 -20.98
C PHE A 320 0.34 6.35 -22.38
N GLY A 321 -0.49 5.86 -23.30
CA GLY A 321 -0.10 5.46 -24.65
C GLY A 321 -0.23 6.54 -25.73
N ALA A 322 -0.52 7.79 -25.38
CA ALA A 322 -0.74 8.89 -26.33
C ALA A 322 0.51 9.74 -26.63
N GLU A 323 1.70 9.22 -26.33
CA GLU A 323 2.97 9.85 -26.77
C GLU A 323 3.66 8.92 -27.79
N GLU A 324 3.25 9.00 -29.05
CA GLU A 324 4.07 8.74 -30.23
C GLU A 324 4.32 10.05 -30.99
#